data_5a57ab5f28e770b7d9a9fc5dc9ede23a
#
_entry.id   5a57ab5f28e770b7d9a9fc5dc9ede23a
#
_cell.length_a   1.000
_cell.length_b   1.000
_cell.length_c   1.000
_cell.angle_alpha   90.00
_cell.angle_beta   90.00
_cell.angle_gamma   90.00
#
_symmetry.space_group_name_H-M   'P 1'
#
loop_
_entity.id
_entity.type
_entity.pdbx_description
1 polymer ?
#
loop_
_entity_poly.entity_id
_entity_poly.type
_entity_poly.pdbx_seq_one_letter_code
_entity_poly.pdbx_strand_id
1 'polypeptide(L)'
;NVAIKVLRGDLSSDEKFVRRFQREALSASSLSHPNIVEVYDVGEDNGLYYIVMEYIDGKTLKQLLKKRGSLTLSEAIDIMLQITDGMAHAHDSYIVHRDLKPQNIMIKDDGQIKITDFGIAMALNATQLTQTNSVMGSVHYLPPEQAAGKGCTIQSDIYSMGIIFYELLTGELPFKGDSAVEIALKQMKDPLPDVHKMNKDIPQSIENIILKATAKNPKNRYQNVREMYQDLLTALNDDRMNEEPYVYPYKEHEVDDATKVMKPIDEGEPIATPIVDETEKKTNK
;
A
#
# COMPACT_ATOMS: atom_id res chain seq x y z
N ASN A 1 11.80 -29.02 2.17
CA ASN A 1 10.78 -28.37 3.00
C ASN A 1 10.03 -27.34 2.14
N VAL A 2 8.70 -27.29 2.29
CA VAL A 2 7.83 -26.27 1.67
C VAL A 2 6.89 -25.71 2.73
N ALA A 3 6.41 -24.49 2.52
CA ALA A 3 5.31 -23.94 3.30
C ALA A 3 4.01 -24.14 2.53
N ILE A 4 2.93 -24.51 3.23
CA ILE A 4 1.62 -24.68 2.63
C ILE A 4 0.64 -23.74 3.32
N LYS A 5 0.02 -22.84 2.54
CA LYS A 5 -1.04 -21.97 3.00
C LYS A 5 -2.38 -22.53 2.54
N VAL A 6 -3.25 -22.88 3.49
CA VAL A 6 -4.58 -23.42 3.21
C VAL A 6 -5.64 -22.38 3.45
N LEU A 7 -6.58 -22.26 2.49
CA LEU A 7 -7.73 -21.36 2.64
C LEU A 7 -8.68 -21.92 3.72
N ARG A 8 -9.11 -21.05 4.63
CA ARG A 8 -10.06 -21.45 5.69
C ARG A 8 -11.37 -21.94 5.08
N GLY A 9 -11.95 -23.00 5.68
CA GLY A 9 -13.14 -23.68 5.17
C GLY A 9 -14.39 -22.77 5.08
N ASP A 10 -14.51 -21.77 5.95
CA ASP A 10 -15.59 -20.77 5.92
C ASP A 10 -15.53 -19.85 4.69
N LEU A 11 -14.34 -19.66 4.09
CA LEU A 11 -14.10 -18.87 2.88
C LEU A 11 -14.09 -19.73 1.61
N SER A 12 -13.89 -21.04 1.72
CA SER A 12 -13.86 -21.97 0.58
C SER A 12 -15.23 -22.19 -0.06
N SER A 13 -16.33 -21.83 0.62
CA SER A 13 -17.71 -21.88 0.11
C SER A 13 -18.11 -20.63 -0.69
N ASP A 14 -17.33 -19.56 -0.66
CA ASP A 14 -17.58 -18.35 -1.45
C ASP A 14 -16.78 -18.40 -2.77
N GLU A 15 -17.48 -18.72 -3.87
CA GLU A 15 -16.87 -18.81 -5.20
C GLU A 15 -16.10 -17.54 -5.61
N LYS A 16 -16.59 -16.36 -5.27
CA LYS A 16 -15.92 -15.10 -5.63
C LYS A 16 -14.59 -14.97 -4.89
N PHE A 17 -14.58 -15.38 -3.62
CA PHE A 17 -13.38 -15.38 -2.81
C PHE A 17 -12.36 -16.41 -3.32
N VAL A 18 -12.81 -17.62 -3.63
CA VAL A 18 -11.96 -18.70 -4.18
C VAL A 18 -11.32 -18.29 -5.50
N ARG A 19 -12.12 -17.79 -6.46
CA ARG A 19 -11.60 -17.32 -7.76
C ARG A 19 -10.56 -16.21 -7.60
N ARG A 20 -10.78 -15.33 -6.65
CA ARG A 20 -9.84 -14.25 -6.35
C ARG A 20 -8.55 -14.79 -5.75
N PHE A 21 -8.65 -15.67 -4.74
CA PHE A 21 -7.52 -16.34 -4.12
C PHE A 21 -6.64 -17.06 -5.16
N GLN A 22 -7.25 -17.85 -6.03
CA GLN A 22 -6.54 -18.57 -7.10
C GLN A 22 -5.85 -17.62 -8.09
N ARG A 23 -6.55 -16.56 -8.54
CA ARG A 23 -5.98 -15.60 -9.48
C ARG A 23 -4.82 -14.82 -8.90
N GLU A 24 -4.94 -14.38 -7.66
CA GLU A 24 -3.88 -13.64 -6.96
C GLU A 24 -2.67 -14.54 -6.69
N ALA A 25 -2.90 -15.80 -6.30
CA ALA A 25 -1.84 -16.77 -6.10
C ALA A 25 -1.11 -17.13 -7.43
N LEU A 26 -1.85 -17.28 -8.54
CA LEU A 26 -1.26 -17.48 -9.87
C LEU A 26 -0.45 -16.26 -10.32
N SER A 27 -0.92 -15.03 -10.04
CA SER A 27 -0.14 -13.84 -10.34
C SER A 27 1.16 -13.81 -9.54
N ALA A 28 1.12 -14.15 -8.24
CA ALA A 28 2.31 -14.23 -7.41
C ALA A 28 3.29 -15.33 -7.87
N SER A 29 2.80 -16.43 -8.47
CA SER A 29 3.65 -17.50 -8.98
C SER A 29 4.52 -17.11 -10.18
N SER A 30 4.21 -15.98 -10.84
CA SER A 30 5.04 -15.43 -11.92
C SER A 30 6.23 -14.61 -11.42
N LEU A 31 6.29 -14.31 -10.11
CA LEU A 31 7.38 -13.53 -9.53
C LEU A 31 8.55 -14.45 -9.16
N SER A 32 9.74 -14.13 -9.65
CA SER A 32 11.00 -14.78 -9.26
C SER A 32 12.02 -13.71 -8.91
N HIS A 33 12.29 -13.55 -7.61
CA HIS A 33 13.21 -12.53 -7.10
C HIS A 33 13.79 -12.95 -5.74
N PRO A 34 15.08 -12.66 -5.44
CA PRO A 34 15.71 -13.03 -4.16
C PRO A 34 14.95 -12.57 -2.92
N ASN A 35 14.27 -11.41 -3.00
CA ASN A 35 13.52 -10.82 -1.89
C ASN A 35 12.02 -11.08 -1.94
N ILE A 36 11.56 -12.03 -2.75
CA ILE A 36 10.15 -12.46 -2.82
C ILE A 36 10.07 -13.95 -2.55
N VAL A 37 9.10 -14.38 -1.74
CA VAL A 37 8.82 -15.81 -1.51
C VAL A 37 8.31 -16.41 -2.81
N GLU A 38 8.95 -17.49 -3.27
CA GLU A 38 8.58 -18.17 -4.49
C GLU A 38 7.33 -19.03 -4.27
N VAL A 39 6.37 -18.96 -5.17
CA VAL A 39 5.17 -19.80 -5.18
C VAL A 39 5.40 -20.95 -6.15
N TYR A 40 5.35 -22.17 -5.64
CA TYR A 40 5.64 -23.38 -6.41
C TYR A 40 4.41 -23.97 -7.08
N ASP A 41 3.27 -23.95 -6.37
CA ASP A 41 2.02 -24.56 -6.85
C ASP A 41 0.80 -23.92 -6.17
N VAL A 42 -0.34 -23.99 -6.88
CA VAL A 42 -1.64 -23.55 -6.41
C VAL A 42 -2.65 -24.61 -6.79
N GLY A 43 -3.35 -25.18 -5.82
CA GLY A 43 -4.24 -26.30 -6.08
C GLY A 43 -5.47 -26.35 -5.18
N GLU A 44 -6.26 -27.38 -5.45
CA GLU A 44 -7.41 -27.79 -4.66
C GLU A 44 -7.35 -29.29 -4.42
N ASP A 45 -7.62 -29.70 -3.20
CA ASP A 45 -7.82 -31.10 -2.85
C ASP A 45 -8.98 -31.22 -1.85
N ASN A 46 -9.99 -32.01 -2.20
CA ASN A 46 -11.19 -32.26 -1.38
C ASN A 46 -11.89 -31.00 -0.86
N GLY A 47 -11.98 -29.95 -1.69
CA GLY A 47 -12.59 -28.66 -1.33
C GLY A 47 -11.67 -27.75 -0.51
N LEU A 48 -10.42 -28.13 -0.29
CA LEU A 48 -9.40 -27.29 0.36
C LEU A 48 -8.51 -26.66 -0.71
N TYR A 49 -8.55 -25.35 -0.81
CA TYR A 49 -7.68 -24.57 -1.69
C TYR A 49 -6.37 -24.28 -0.96
N TYR A 50 -5.24 -24.49 -1.64
CA TYR A 50 -3.92 -24.32 -1.05
C TYR A 50 -2.93 -23.65 -1.99
N ILE A 51 -1.89 -23.06 -1.40
CA ILE A 51 -0.71 -22.54 -2.07
C ILE A 51 0.50 -23.21 -1.47
N VAL A 52 1.36 -23.77 -2.33
CA VAL A 52 2.67 -24.34 -1.95
C VAL A 52 3.74 -23.32 -2.28
N MET A 53 4.55 -22.95 -1.31
CA MET A 53 5.55 -21.89 -1.47
C MET A 53 6.87 -22.25 -0.79
N GLU A 54 7.88 -21.44 -1.08
CA GLU A 54 9.20 -21.50 -0.45
C GLU A 54 9.06 -21.45 1.09
N TYR A 55 9.70 -22.42 1.75
CA TYR A 55 9.83 -22.41 3.21
C TYR A 55 10.97 -21.47 3.61
N ILE A 56 10.68 -20.46 4.40
CA ILE A 56 11.67 -19.53 4.92
C ILE A 56 11.97 -19.88 6.38
N ASP A 57 13.21 -20.31 6.63
CA ASP A 57 13.71 -20.47 7.98
C ASP A 57 14.14 -19.11 8.52
N GLY A 58 13.25 -18.51 9.31
CA GLY A 58 13.41 -17.15 9.80
C GLY A 58 12.24 -16.69 10.65
N LYS A 59 12.16 -15.40 10.88
CA LYS A 59 11.09 -14.74 11.64
C LYS A 59 10.47 -13.63 10.81
N THR A 60 9.28 -13.19 11.18
CA THR A 60 8.69 -12.01 10.56
C THR A 60 9.40 -10.75 11.04
N LEU A 61 9.42 -9.73 10.21
CA LEU A 61 9.95 -8.41 10.58
C LEU A 61 9.20 -7.85 11.81
N LYS A 62 7.91 -8.17 11.95
CA LYS A 62 7.11 -7.81 13.13
C LYS A 62 7.63 -8.48 14.42
N GLN A 63 8.01 -9.75 14.35
CA GLN A 63 8.61 -10.45 15.49
C GLN A 63 9.98 -9.85 15.86
N LEU A 64 10.77 -9.46 14.85
CA LEU A 64 12.04 -8.78 15.09
C LEU A 64 11.84 -7.45 15.81
N LEU A 65 10.93 -6.61 15.32
CA LEU A 65 10.58 -5.31 15.93
C LEU A 65 10.04 -5.48 17.36
N LYS A 66 9.16 -6.47 17.58
CA LYS A 66 8.65 -6.76 18.94
C LYS A 66 9.75 -7.13 19.91
N LYS A 67 10.80 -7.81 19.44
CA LYS A 67 11.92 -8.24 20.29
C LYS A 67 12.93 -7.13 20.53
N ARG A 68 13.22 -6.29 19.52
CA ARG A 68 14.32 -5.32 19.56
C ARG A 68 13.88 -3.87 19.79
N GLY A 69 12.61 -3.54 19.51
CA GLY A 69 12.16 -2.17 19.38
C GLY A 69 12.63 -1.56 18.07
N SER A 70 13.32 -0.42 18.10
CA SER A 70 13.91 0.22 16.93
C SER A 70 15.18 -0.49 16.45
N LEU A 71 15.50 -0.27 15.17
CA LEU A 71 16.73 -0.73 14.54
C LEU A 71 17.70 0.44 14.33
N THR A 72 18.97 0.13 14.08
CA THR A 72 19.95 1.15 13.66
C THR A 72 19.62 1.68 12.28
N LEU A 73 20.13 2.88 11.94
CA LEU A 73 19.96 3.47 10.62
C LEU A 73 20.41 2.53 9.50
N SER A 74 21.60 1.93 9.64
CA SER A 74 22.15 1.02 8.64
C SER A 74 21.26 -0.22 8.46
N GLU A 75 20.85 -0.87 9.55
CA GLU A 75 19.97 -2.05 9.48
C GLU A 75 18.63 -1.72 8.82
N ALA A 76 18.02 -0.58 9.19
CA ALA A 76 16.75 -0.16 8.63
C ALA A 76 16.85 0.12 7.13
N ILE A 77 17.93 0.78 6.68
CA ILE A 77 18.20 1.05 5.26
C ILE A 77 18.44 -0.26 4.50
N ASP A 78 19.27 -1.17 5.01
CA ASP A 78 19.54 -2.45 4.36
C ASP A 78 18.26 -3.27 4.17
N ILE A 79 17.39 -3.27 5.15
CA ILE A 79 16.05 -3.90 5.05
C ILE A 79 15.20 -3.21 4.01
N MET A 80 15.13 -1.87 4.02
CA MET A 80 14.32 -1.10 3.07
C MET A 80 14.82 -1.22 1.64
N LEU A 81 16.13 -1.29 1.41
CA LEU A 81 16.71 -1.54 0.09
C LEU A 81 16.25 -2.89 -0.47
N GLN A 82 16.26 -3.95 0.33
CA GLN A 82 15.77 -5.26 -0.09
C GLN A 82 14.26 -5.27 -0.33
N ILE A 83 13.47 -4.60 0.50
CA ILE A 83 12.02 -4.47 0.32
C ILE A 83 11.72 -3.72 -0.97
N THR A 84 12.37 -2.58 -1.20
CA THR A 84 12.13 -1.76 -2.41
C THR A 84 12.60 -2.46 -3.67
N ASP A 85 13.67 -3.26 -3.65
CA ASP A 85 14.11 -4.03 -4.81
C ASP A 85 13.10 -5.13 -5.18
N GLY A 86 12.65 -5.91 -4.20
CA GLY A 86 11.58 -6.91 -4.41
C GLY A 86 10.27 -6.29 -4.89
N MET A 87 9.87 -5.16 -4.30
CA MET A 87 8.64 -4.47 -4.68
C MET A 87 8.73 -3.83 -6.07
N ALA A 88 9.89 -3.32 -6.47
CA ALA A 88 10.13 -2.83 -7.83
C ALA A 88 9.94 -3.95 -8.86
N HIS A 89 10.48 -5.14 -8.61
CA HIS A 89 10.29 -6.31 -9.47
C HIS A 89 8.81 -6.70 -9.60
N ALA A 90 8.06 -6.69 -8.49
CA ALA A 90 6.63 -6.99 -8.52
C ALA A 90 5.85 -5.93 -9.33
N HIS A 91 6.14 -4.65 -9.12
CA HIS A 91 5.48 -3.54 -9.83
C HIS A 91 5.80 -3.54 -11.33
N ASP A 92 7.02 -3.88 -11.74
CA ASP A 92 7.40 -4.06 -13.14
C ASP A 92 6.59 -5.20 -13.81
N SER A 93 6.16 -6.18 -13.01
CA SER A 93 5.27 -7.27 -13.43
C SER A 93 3.78 -6.92 -13.29
N TYR A 94 3.46 -5.65 -13.04
CA TYR A 94 2.09 -5.15 -12.82
C TYR A 94 1.38 -5.76 -11.59
N ILE A 95 2.13 -6.22 -10.60
CA ILE A 95 1.60 -6.82 -9.38
C ILE A 95 1.76 -5.83 -8.22
N VAL A 96 0.64 -5.42 -7.64
CA VAL A 96 0.55 -4.57 -6.44
C VAL A 96 0.33 -5.47 -5.23
N HIS A 97 1.07 -5.22 -4.14
CA HIS A 97 1.00 -6.07 -2.94
C HIS A 97 -0.30 -5.88 -2.15
N ARG A 98 -0.75 -4.65 -1.96
CA ARG A 98 -2.03 -4.23 -1.33
C ARG A 98 -2.14 -4.41 0.18
N ASP A 99 -1.31 -5.24 0.81
CA ASP A 99 -1.28 -5.48 2.27
C ASP A 99 0.16 -5.61 2.77
N LEU A 100 1.03 -4.67 2.34
CA LEU A 100 2.43 -4.67 2.76
C LEU A 100 2.55 -4.20 4.21
N LYS A 101 3.12 -5.06 5.05
CA LYS A 101 3.30 -4.85 6.50
C LYS A 101 4.37 -5.77 7.05
N PRO A 102 4.97 -5.49 8.23
CA PRO A 102 6.04 -6.31 8.79
C PRO A 102 5.68 -7.78 9.05
N GLN A 103 4.40 -8.11 9.17
CA GLN A 103 3.95 -9.50 9.31
C GLN A 103 4.12 -10.31 8.01
N ASN A 104 4.07 -9.63 6.85
CA ASN A 104 4.20 -10.22 5.52
C ASN A 104 5.63 -10.09 4.97
N ILE A 105 6.59 -9.80 5.82
CA ILE A 105 8.01 -9.70 5.47
C ILE A 105 8.78 -10.63 6.42
N MET A 106 9.44 -11.64 5.84
CA MET A 106 10.30 -12.56 6.57
C MET A 106 11.75 -12.07 6.54
N ILE A 107 12.47 -12.28 7.63
CA ILE A 107 13.91 -12.04 7.70
C ILE A 107 14.62 -13.31 8.18
N LYS A 108 15.61 -13.74 7.41
CA LYS A 108 16.46 -14.89 7.72
C LYS A 108 17.58 -14.47 8.66
N ASP A 109 18.27 -15.44 9.24
CA ASP A 109 19.38 -15.17 10.17
C ASP A 109 20.59 -14.50 9.48
N ASP A 110 20.74 -14.66 8.17
CA ASP A 110 21.74 -13.96 7.34
C ASP A 110 21.35 -12.53 6.96
N GLY A 111 20.18 -12.04 7.39
CA GLY A 111 19.65 -10.71 7.08
C GLY A 111 18.91 -10.62 5.75
N GLN A 112 18.77 -11.73 5.01
CA GLN A 112 18.00 -11.72 3.76
C GLN A 112 16.50 -11.52 4.05
N ILE A 113 15.90 -10.60 3.34
CA ILE A 113 14.45 -10.30 3.38
C ILE A 113 13.71 -11.12 2.32
N LYS A 114 12.54 -11.63 2.70
CA LYS A 114 11.60 -12.30 1.80
C LYS A 114 10.20 -11.72 1.99
N ILE A 115 9.65 -11.09 0.97
CA ILE A 115 8.28 -10.58 0.95
C ILE A 115 7.33 -11.72 0.60
N THR A 116 6.23 -11.86 1.34
CA THR A 116 5.23 -12.92 1.16
C THR A 116 3.83 -12.34 1.06
N ASP A 117 2.86 -13.16 0.68
CA ASP A 117 1.43 -12.82 0.69
C ASP A 117 1.01 -11.70 -0.27
N PHE A 118 1.60 -11.68 -1.49
CA PHE A 118 1.19 -10.76 -2.55
C PHE A 118 -0.29 -10.93 -2.91
N GLY A 119 -1.03 -9.83 -2.79
CA GLY A 119 -2.39 -9.68 -3.33
C GLY A 119 -3.46 -10.60 -2.74
N ILE A 120 -3.11 -11.50 -1.79
CA ILE A 120 -4.04 -12.47 -1.20
C ILE A 120 -4.99 -11.79 -0.19
N ALA A 121 -4.73 -10.53 0.15
CA ALA A 121 -5.57 -9.78 1.07
C ALA A 121 -6.85 -9.31 0.40
N MET A 122 -7.95 -9.54 1.09
CA MET A 122 -9.27 -9.03 0.75
C MET A 122 -9.23 -7.51 0.56
N ALA A 123 -9.94 -7.00 -0.45
CA ALA A 123 -10.40 -5.63 -0.39
C ALA A 123 -11.16 -5.47 0.92
N LEU A 124 -10.53 -4.80 1.87
CA LEU A 124 -11.19 -4.40 3.10
C LEU A 124 -12.30 -3.43 2.71
N ASN A 125 -13.52 -3.93 2.59
CA ASN A 125 -14.70 -3.09 2.52
C ASN A 125 -14.81 -2.38 3.88
N ALA A 126 -15.25 -1.13 3.89
CA ALA A 126 -15.45 -0.35 5.11
C ALA A 126 -16.25 -1.12 6.19
N THR A 127 -17.09 -2.06 5.79
CA THR A 127 -17.86 -2.95 6.66
C THR A 127 -17.02 -4.02 7.37
N GLN A 128 -15.84 -4.37 6.84
CA GLN A 128 -14.95 -5.39 7.43
C GLN A 128 -13.91 -4.80 8.39
N LEU A 129 -13.71 -3.48 8.38
CA LEU A 129 -12.85 -2.76 9.33
C LEU A 129 -13.31 -2.96 10.81
N THR A 130 -14.50 -3.48 11.02
CA THR A 130 -15.09 -3.61 12.36
C THR A 130 -15.05 -5.04 12.94
N GLN A 131 -14.61 -6.06 12.21
CA GLN A 131 -14.99 -7.43 12.57
C GLN A 131 -13.87 -8.40 13.03
N THR A 132 -12.57 -8.13 12.90
CA THR A 132 -11.53 -9.09 13.36
C THR A 132 -10.23 -8.46 13.85
N ASN A 133 -9.55 -9.13 14.79
CA ASN A 133 -8.22 -8.74 15.30
C ASN A 133 -7.11 -8.70 14.23
N SER A 134 -7.26 -9.43 13.11
CA SER A 134 -6.32 -9.40 11.99
C SER A 134 -6.41 -8.09 11.21
N VAL A 135 -7.59 -7.49 11.14
CA VAL A 135 -7.83 -6.18 10.53
C VAL A 135 -7.14 -5.08 11.33
N MET A 136 -7.15 -5.18 12.68
CA MET A 136 -6.50 -4.23 13.56
C MET A 136 -4.98 -4.10 13.26
N GLY A 137 -4.31 -5.21 12.92
CA GLY A 137 -2.88 -5.19 12.56
C GLY A 137 -2.60 -4.52 11.21
N SER A 138 -3.47 -4.72 10.22
CA SER A 138 -3.26 -4.20 8.85
C SER A 138 -3.58 -2.71 8.73
N VAL A 139 -4.52 -2.19 9.51
CA VAL A 139 -4.96 -0.78 9.41
C VAL A 139 -3.84 0.22 9.70
N HIS A 140 -2.84 -0.17 10.48
CA HIS A 140 -1.69 0.69 10.80
C HIS A 140 -0.80 1.03 9.58
N TYR A 141 -0.87 0.25 8.51
CA TYR A 141 -0.10 0.45 7.27
C TYR A 141 -0.99 0.82 6.09
N LEU A 142 -2.29 1.01 6.34
CA LEU A 142 -3.31 1.24 5.32
C LEU A 142 -3.16 2.63 4.70
N PRO A 143 -2.99 2.74 3.36
CA PRO A 143 -2.89 4.04 2.70
C PRO A 143 -4.19 4.85 2.79
N PRO A 144 -4.12 6.19 2.79
CA PRO A 144 -5.27 7.08 2.86
C PRO A 144 -6.35 6.78 1.82
N GLU A 145 -5.97 6.55 0.56
CA GLU A 145 -6.88 6.23 -0.53
C GLU A 145 -7.60 4.89 -0.31
N GLN A 146 -6.91 3.91 0.25
CA GLN A 146 -7.50 2.60 0.56
C GLN A 146 -8.43 2.69 1.77
N ALA A 147 -8.07 3.49 2.78
CA ALA A 147 -8.94 3.80 3.91
C ALA A 147 -10.22 4.54 3.47
N ALA A 148 -10.14 5.36 2.41
CA ALA A 148 -11.27 6.04 1.78
C ALA A 148 -12.08 5.13 0.84
N GLY A 149 -11.77 3.83 0.73
CA GLY A 149 -12.47 2.90 -0.16
C GLY A 149 -12.11 3.02 -1.64
N LYS A 150 -11.06 3.78 -1.96
CA LYS A 150 -10.51 3.88 -3.32
C LYS A 150 -9.62 2.66 -3.63
N GLY A 151 -9.32 2.43 -4.90
CA GLY A 151 -8.47 1.32 -5.33
C GLY A 151 -7.02 1.44 -4.86
N CYS A 152 -6.31 0.32 -4.84
CA CYS A 152 -4.87 0.24 -4.59
C CYS A 152 -4.06 0.46 -5.86
N THR A 153 -2.95 1.18 -5.73
CA THR A 153 -1.96 1.42 -6.78
C THR A 153 -0.55 1.14 -6.26
N ILE A 154 0.46 1.28 -7.11
CA ILE A 154 1.86 1.20 -6.68
C ILE A 154 2.20 2.26 -5.62
N GLN A 155 1.57 3.45 -5.68
CA GLN A 155 1.74 4.49 -4.67
C GLN A 155 1.14 4.09 -3.31
N SER A 156 0.18 3.19 -3.29
CA SER A 156 -0.36 2.61 -2.04
C SER A 156 0.69 1.75 -1.33
N ASP A 157 1.40 0.88 -2.07
CA ASP A 157 2.49 0.10 -1.50
C ASP A 157 3.64 0.99 -1.03
N ILE A 158 3.96 2.07 -1.76
CA ILE A 158 4.99 3.06 -1.36
C ILE A 158 4.62 3.69 -0.02
N TYR A 159 3.35 4.05 0.20
CA TYR A 159 2.90 4.56 1.49
C TYR A 159 3.13 3.55 2.61
N SER A 160 2.73 2.31 2.41
CA SER A 160 2.93 1.24 3.39
C SER A 160 4.43 1.02 3.70
N MET A 161 5.31 1.10 2.69
CA MET A 161 6.77 1.05 2.88
C MET A 161 7.29 2.22 3.72
N GLY A 162 6.75 3.42 3.53
CA GLY A 162 7.08 4.59 4.36
C GLY A 162 6.70 4.40 5.84
N ILE A 163 5.52 3.83 6.11
CA ILE A 163 5.09 3.49 7.48
C ILE A 163 5.99 2.41 8.10
N ILE A 164 6.37 1.39 7.33
CA ILE A 164 7.32 0.37 7.77
C ILE A 164 8.66 1.02 8.13
N PHE A 165 9.18 1.89 7.28
CA PHE A 165 10.45 2.57 7.53
C PHE A 165 10.42 3.43 8.80
N TYR A 166 9.32 4.17 9.01
CA TYR A 166 9.09 4.89 10.26
C TYR A 166 9.16 3.95 11.48
N GLU A 167 8.44 2.81 11.44
CA GLU A 167 8.41 1.85 12.54
C GLU A 167 9.78 1.19 12.77
N LEU A 168 10.55 0.87 11.71
CA LEU A 168 11.89 0.31 11.85
C LEU A 168 12.82 1.23 12.63
N LEU A 169 12.74 2.54 12.41
CA LEU A 169 13.63 3.53 13.00
C LEU A 169 13.19 4.00 14.39
N THR A 170 11.88 4.05 14.65
CA THR A 170 11.34 4.58 15.92
C THR A 170 10.92 3.47 16.88
N GLY A 171 10.68 2.26 16.40
CA GLY A 171 10.07 1.17 17.17
C GLY A 171 8.57 1.37 17.43
N GLU A 172 7.98 2.44 16.91
CA GLU A 172 6.62 2.88 17.18
C GLU A 172 5.80 3.05 15.90
N LEU A 173 4.51 2.77 16.00
CA LEU A 173 3.57 3.07 14.91
C LEU A 173 3.19 4.56 14.94
N PRO A 174 3.16 5.27 13.79
CA PRO A 174 2.87 6.70 13.78
C PRO A 174 1.43 7.04 14.20
N PHE A 175 0.49 6.15 13.90
CA PHE A 175 -0.93 6.36 14.23
C PHE A 175 -1.44 5.21 15.10
N LYS A 176 -1.94 5.56 16.28
CA LYS A 176 -2.51 4.65 17.27
C LYS A 176 -3.94 5.06 17.59
N GLY A 177 -4.79 4.12 17.98
CA GLY A 177 -6.18 4.38 18.36
C GLY A 177 -6.82 3.14 18.97
N ASP A 178 -7.98 3.33 19.58
CA ASP A 178 -8.72 2.27 20.26
C ASP A 178 -9.56 1.41 19.29
N SER A 179 -9.70 1.87 18.04
CA SER A 179 -10.42 1.15 16.99
C SER A 179 -9.71 1.27 15.63
N ALA A 180 -9.95 0.27 14.76
CA ALA A 180 -9.46 0.30 13.38
C ALA A 180 -9.98 1.53 12.60
N VAL A 181 -11.21 1.97 12.87
CA VAL A 181 -11.81 3.16 12.24
C VAL A 181 -11.06 4.43 12.66
N GLU A 182 -10.74 4.58 13.94
CA GLU A 182 -9.97 5.73 14.42
C GLU A 182 -8.59 5.79 13.77
N ILE A 183 -7.89 4.64 13.71
CA ILE A 183 -6.58 4.56 13.06
C ILE A 183 -6.68 4.91 11.57
N ALA A 184 -7.68 4.37 10.86
CA ALA A 184 -7.92 4.67 9.45
C ALA A 184 -8.17 6.16 9.22
N LEU A 185 -8.95 6.82 10.09
CA LEU A 185 -9.16 8.27 10.02
C LEU A 185 -7.88 9.07 10.24
N LYS A 186 -7.01 8.65 11.16
CA LYS A 186 -5.70 9.26 11.38
C LYS A 186 -4.79 9.05 10.15
N GLN A 187 -4.79 7.87 9.55
CA GLN A 187 -4.08 7.62 8.28
C GLN A 187 -4.52 8.59 7.16
N MET A 188 -5.79 8.95 7.12
CA MET A 188 -6.33 9.86 6.11
C MET A 188 -6.01 11.33 6.37
N LYS A 189 -6.00 11.76 7.64
CA LYS A 189 -6.07 13.19 8.00
C LYS A 189 -4.89 13.71 8.79
N ASP A 190 -4.32 12.90 9.70
CA ASP A 190 -3.32 13.40 10.62
C ASP A 190 -1.94 13.47 9.95
N PRO A 191 -1.16 14.52 10.20
CA PRO A 191 0.22 14.58 9.73
C PRO A 191 1.04 13.46 10.36
N LEU A 192 2.09 13.02 9.65
CA LEU A 192 3.03 12.06 10.21
C LEU A 192 3.73 12.71 11.42
N PRO A 193 3.83 12.00 12.57
CA PRO A 193 4.61 12.49 13.69
C PRO A 193 6.09 12.66 13.30
N ASP A 194 6.69 13.72 13.78
CA ASP A 194 8.09 14.07 13.56
C ASP A 194 9.03 12.97 14.08
N VAL A 195 9.82 12.38 13.20
CA VAL A 195 10.76 11.30 13.54
C VAL A 195 11.88 11.79 14.48
N HIS A 196 12.29 13.07 14.36
CA HIS A 196 13.34 13.65 15.21
C HIS A 196 12.91 13.79 16.68
N LYS A 197 11.59 13.85 16.96
CA LYS A 197 11.10 13.78 18.34
C LYS A 197 11.29 12.42 18.97
N MET A 198 11.31 11.37 18.16
CA MET A 198 11.50 9.99 18.60
C MET A 198 12.98 9.61 18.63
N ASN A 199 13.75 10.06 17.65
CA ASN A 199 15.19 9.80 17.55
C ASN A 199 15.87 10.97 16.82
N LYS A 200 16.66 11.75 17.57
CA LYS A 200 17.36 12.94 17.05
C LYS A 200 18.54 12.60 16.12
N ASP A 201 18.99 11.36 16.14
CA ASP A 201 20.14 10.92 15.32
C ASP A 201 19.71 10.55 13.89
N ILE A 202 18.43 10.61 13.57
CA ILE A 202 17.91 10.37 12.20
C ILE A 202 18.27 11.58 11.32
N PRO A 203 19.02 11.39 10.21
CA PRO A 203 19.34 12.48 9.28
C PRO A 203 18.11 13.04 8.58
N GLN A 204 18.18 14.32 8.15
CA GLN A 204 17.09 14.97 7.41
C GLN A 204 16.78 14.24 6.09
N SER A 205 17.76 13.68 5.41
CA SER A 205 17.55 12.84 4.21
C SER A 205 16.62 11.65 4.45
N ILE A 206 16.76 10.99 5.61
CA ILE A 206 15.92 9.86 6.00
C ILE A 206 14.50 10.34 6.32
N GLU A 207 14.35 11.43 7.08
CA GLU A 207 13.03 12.03 7.32
C GLU A 207 12.35 12.41 6.01
N ASN A 208 13.08 13.02 5.07
CA ASN A 208 12.56 13.41 3.76
C ASN A 208 12.03 12.20 2.97
N ILE A 209 12.74 11.06 3.00
CA ILE A 209 12.29 9.81 2.36
C ILE A 209 10.97 9.34 2.99
N ILE A 210 10.88 9.33 4.31
CA ILE A 210 9.68 8.91 5.04
C ILE A 210 8.51 9.85 4.72
N LEU A 211 8.71 11.17 4.79
CA LEU A 211 7.69 12.18 4.49
C LEU A 211 7.17 12.05 3.06
N LYS A 212 8.08 11.89 2.09
CA LYS A 212 7.71 11.71 0.68
C LYS A 212 6.92 10.41 0.47
N ALA A 213 7.36 9.30 1.04
CA ALA A 213 6.66 8.02 0.91
C ALA A 213 5.28 8.05 1.56
N THR A 214 5.12 8.71 2.73
CA THR A 214 3.88 8.74 3.52
C THR A 214 3.00 9.95 3.26
N ALA A 215 3.23 10.70 2.20
CA ALA A 215 2.39 11.81 1.79
C ALA A 215 0.93 11.37 1.63
N LYS A 216 -0.03 12.16 2.11
CA LYS A 216 -1.47 11.83 2.02
C LYS A 216 -1.93 11.87 0.58
N ASN A 217 -1.48 12.87 -0.17
CA ASN A 217 -1.72 12.96 -1.61
C ASN A 217 -0.75 12.04 -2.37
N PRO A 218 -1.23 11.01 -3.09
CA PRO A 218 -0.35 10.11 -3.85
C PRO A 218 0.56 10.82 -4.87
N LYS A 219 0.18 12.00 -5.37
CA LYS A 219 0.99 12.80 -6.29
C LYS A 219 2.27 13.34 -5.65
N ASN A 220 2.30 13.47 -4.33
CA ASN A 220 3.46 13.91 -3.57
C ASN A 220 4.44 12.76 -3.26
N ARG A 221 4.01 11.50 -3.45
CA ARG A 221 4.84 10.31 -3.22
C ARG A 221 5.81 10.07 -4.38
N TYR A 222 6.73 9.11 -4.21
CA TYR A 222 7.51 8.57 -5.31
C TYR A 222 6.59 8.06 -6.41
N GLN A 223 6.95 8.30 -7.67
CA GLN A 223 6.13 7.85 -8.80
C GLN A 223 6.28 6.35 -9.05
N ASN A 224 7.41 5.78 -8.65
CA ASN A 224 7.69 4.35 -8.66
C ASN A 224 8.65 3.98 -7.52
N VAL A 225 8.75 2.69 -7.23
CA VAL A 225 9.57 2.20 -6.12
C VAL A 225 11.08 2.34 -6.40
N ARG A 226 11.49 2.33 -7.67
CA ARG A 226 12.91 2.51 -8.03
C ARG A 226 13.42 3.89 -7.64
N GLU A 227 12.60 4.92 -7.71
CA GLU A 227 12.96 6.25 -7.20
C GLU A 227 13.21 6.22 -5.68
N MET A 228 12.38 5.52 -4.92
CA MET A 228 12.58 5.35 -3.48
C MET A 228 13.86 4.54 -3.18
N TYR A 229 14.11 3.48 -3.94
CA TYR A 229 15.33 2.69 -3.84
C TYR A 229 16.60 3.54 -4.07
N GLN A 230 16.63 4.35 -5.13
CA GLN A 230 17.77 5.24 -5.43
C GLN A 230 17.99 6.29 -4.34
N ASP A 231 16.91 6.82 -3.79
CA ASP A 231 16.94 7.79 -2.70
C ASP A 231 17.51 7.17 -1.40
N LEU A 232 17.14 5.92 -1.08
CA LEU A 232 17.69 5.14 0.03
C LEU A 232 19.18 4.84 -0.13
N LEU A 233 19.64 4.55 -1.33
CA LEU A 233 21.07 4.23 -1.60
C LEU A 233 22.01 5.35 -1.17
N THR A 234 21.57 6.59 -1.25
CA THR A 234 22.40 7.78 -0.97
C THR A 234 22.03 8.48 0.34
N ALA A 235 21.04 7.95 1.06
CA ALA A 235 20.45 8.61 2.22
C ALA A 235 21.42 8.93 3.36
N LEU A 236 22.51 8.15 3.50
CA LEU A 236 23.55 8.36 4.51
C LEU A 236 24.80 9.05 3.97
N ASN A 237 24.78 9.60 2.76
CA ASN A 237 25.89 10.39 2.25
C ASN A 237 26.03 11.69 3.05
N ASP A 238 27.25 12.12 3.31
CA ASP A 238 27.54 13.29 4.15
C ASP A 238 26.89 14.58 3.63
N ASP A 239 26.81 14.76 2.31
CA ASP A 239 26.19 15.89 1.64
C ASP A 239 24.65 15.93 1.80
N ARG A 240 24.05 14.81 2.19
CA ARG A 240 22.61 14.66 2.38
C ARG A 240 22.13 14.71 3.83
N MET A 241 23.03 14.64 4.79
CA MET A 241 22.69 14.56 6.22
C MET A 241 21.87 15.75 6.71
N ASN A 242 22.11 16.93 6.12
CA ASN A 242 21.46 18.21 6.50
C ASN A 242 20.71 18.81 5.30
N GLU A 243 19.97 18.00 4.56
CA GLU A 243 19.08 18.48 3.50
C GLU A 243 18.04 19.46 4.05
N GLU A 244 17.47 20.28 3.16
CA GLU A 244 16.27 21.03 3.51
C GLU A 244 15.08 20.09 3.74
N PRO A 245 14.18 20.39 4.69
CA PRO A 245 12.98 19.57 4.92
C PRO A 245 12.13 19.44 3.65
N TYR A 246 11.59 18.23 3.44
CA TYR A 246 10.75 17.94 2.27
C TYR A 246 9.50 18.85 2.23
N VAL A 247 9.30 19.51 1.12
CA VAL A 247 8.13 20.34 0.86
C VAL A 247 7.21 19.66 -0.13
N TYR A 248 5.93 19.50 0.21
CA TYR A 248 4.95 18.86 -0.66
C TYR A 248 4.62 19.77 -1.86
N PRO A 249 4.87 19.32 -3.11
CA PRO A 249 4.53 20.09 -4.32
C PRO A 249 3.04 20.35 -4.50
N TYR A 250 2.20 19.43 -4.03
CA TYR A 250 0.75 19.50 -4.11
C TYR A 250 0.14 19.56 -2.71
N LYS A 251 -1.08 20.11 -2.59
CA LYS A 251 -1.81 20.08 -1.32
C LYS A 251 -2.03 18.63 -0.86
N GLU A 252 -1.73 18.35 0.40
CA GLU A 252 -1.88 17.04 1.01
C GLU A 252 -3.35 16.58 1.07
N HIS A 253 -4.25 17.51 1.28
CA HIS A 253 -5.69 17.29 1.22
C HIS A 253 -6.22 18.06 0.00
N GLU A 254 -6.25 17.39 -1.17
CA GLU A 254 -7.14 17.84 -2.23
C GLU A 254 -8.56 17.58 -1.73
N VAL A 255 -9.26 18.66 -1.38
CA VAL A 255 -10.72 18.62 -1.39
C VAL A 255 -11.06 18.27 -2.83
N ASP A 256 -11.64 17.10 -3.06
CA ASP A 256 -12.25 16.78 -4.36
C ASP A 256 -13.32 17.85 -4.59
N ASP A 257 -12.99 18.90 -5.33
CA ASP A 257 -13.93 19.89 -5.84
C ASP A 257 -14.91 19.28 -6.89
N ALA A 258 -15.06 17.96 -6.86
CA ALA A 258 -15.98 17.21 -7.69
C ALA A 258 -17.44 17.36 -7.25
N THR A 259 -17.71 17.94 -6.09
CA THR A 259 -19.05 18.46 -5.78
C THR A 259 -19.12 19.93 -6.20
N LYS A 260 -19.09 20.21 -7.48
CA LYS A 260 -19.70 21.45 -7.98
C LYS A 260 -21.16 21.37 -7.58
N VAL A 261 -21.53 22.20 -6.62
CA VAL A 261 -22.94 22.46 -6.33
C VAL A 261 -23.55 22.87 -7.64
N MET A 262 -24.33 21.99 -8.26
CA MET A 262 -25.17 22.36 -9.39
C MET A 262 -26.10 23.44 -8.85
N LYS A 263 -25.98 24.66 -9.38
CA LYS A 263 -26.96 25.70 -9.10
C LYS A 263 -28.34 25.14 -9.40
N PRO A 264 -29.34 25.34 -8.55
CA PRO A 264 -30.71 24.95 -8.88
C PRO A 264 -31.03 25.48 -10.24
N ILE A 265 -31.58 24.64 -11.11
CA ILE A 265 -32.13 25.06 -12.40
C ILE A 265 -33.26 26.03 -12.05
N ASP A 266 -33.10 27.29 -12.40
CA ASP A 266 -34.15 28.29 -12.21
C ASP A 266 -35.32 27.88 -13.12
N GLU A 267 -36.47 27.53 -12.52
CA GLU A 267 -37.68 27.13 -13.24
C GLU A 267 -38.35 28.34 -13.95
N GLY A 268 -37.60 29.08 -14.76
CA GLY A 268 -38.06 30.36 -15.29
C GLY A 268 -37.77 30.66 -16.75
N GLU A 269 -37.05 29.85 -17.50
CA GLU A 269 -36.87 30.11 -18.93
C GLU A 269 -37.54 29.02 -19.79
N PRO A 270 -38.47 29.39 -20.73
CA PRO A 270 -39.10 28.44 -21.62
C PRO A 270 -38.07 27.89 -22.61
N ILE A 271 -37.99 26.57 -22.68
CA ILE A 271 -37.19 25.86 -23.69
C ILE A 271 -37.67 26.28 -25.07
N ALA A 272 -36.82 27.01 -25.82
CA ALA A 272 -37.06 27.30 -27.21
C ALA A 272 -37.10 25.98 -27.98
N THR A 273 -38.26 25.60 -28.46
CA THR A 273 -38.43 24.52 -29.41
C THR A 273 -37.72 24.86 -30.72
N PRO A 274 -36.97 23.95 -31.32
CA PRO A 274 -36.39 24.19 -32.65
C PRO A 274 -37.51 24.30 -33.68
N ILE A 275 -37.53 25.45 -34.40
CA ILE A 275 -38.41 25.67 -35.54
C ILE A 275 -37.93 24.73 -36.64
N VAL A 276 -38.73 23.73 -36.96
CA VAL A 276 -38.55 22.91 -38.14
C VAL A 276 -39.04 23.74 -39.31
N ASP A 277 -38.14 24.18 -40.17
CA ASP A 277 -38.45 24.92 -41.40
C ASP A 277 -38.99 23.91 -42.43
N GLU A 278 -40.33 23.91 -42.60
CA GLU A 278 -41.05 23.19 -43.67
C GLU A 278 -41.05 24.06 -44.93
N THR A 279 -39.94 24.14 -45.64
CA THR A 279 -39.97 24.63 -47.01
C THR A 279 -38.93 23.90 -47.84
N GLU A 280 -39.37 22.81 -48.45
CA GLU A 280 -38.96 22.40 -49.82
C GLU A 280 -39.68 21.10 -50.23
N LYS A 281 -40.92 21.27 -50.66
CA LYS A 281 -41.57 20.39 -51.63
C LYS A 281 -42.23 21.26 -52.64
N LYS A 282 -41.56 21.46 -53.77
CA LYS A 282 -42.23 21.54 -55.12
C LYS A 282 -41.19 21.67 -56.20
N THR A 283 -41.43 20.78 -57.21
CA THR A 283 -41.08 20.74 -58.65
C THR A 283 -39.88 19.84 -58.96
N ASN A 284 -39.99 18.79 -59.77
CA ASN A 284 -40.54 18.71 -61.11
C ASN A 284 -40.67 17.23 -61.54
N LYS A 285 -41.74 17.00 -62.29
CA LYS A 285 -41.98 16.15 -63.50
C LYS A 285 -41.23 14.83 -63.60
#